data_44c1878a963e5a13aa5a3aa312f30ee2
#
_entry.id   44c1878a963e5a13aa5a3aa312f30ee2
#
_cell.length_a   1.000
_cell.length_b   1.000
_cell.length_c   1.000
_cell.angle_alpha   90.00
_cell.angle_beta   90.00
_cell.angle_gamma   90.00
#
_symmetry.space_group_name_H-M   'P 1'
#
loop_
_entity.id
_entity.type
_entity.pdbx_description
1 polymer ?
#
loop_
_entity_poly.entity_id
_entity_poly.type
_entity_poly.pdbx_seq_one_letter_code
_entity_poly.pdbx_strand_id
1 'polypeptide(L)'
;MTLAIDTKAKGMKRDGIDVCSFSTGEPDFDTPLHIKQAAIDALKAGKTRYGPAAGEPGLRSAIAHKLQSTNQLPYQSENILVTNGGKHSLFNIMLALIDLGDEVIIPAPFWVSYPEMVKLAGGTPVIVPTSPEARYKITPAQLEAAITPKTKLLILNSPSNPTGMVYSPTELSALAQVILRHEVMVVSDEIYERLLYDGTQQISIGTISPEMFDRTIISNGFAKAYSMTGWRIGYVAGNLELIKAINTLQSQSTSNVCTFAQFGAIAALESSQDCVAEMLNAFTERRNHMYQLINGTKGLSCLKPDGAFYMFINIAGTGLSSLDFCDALLSEQQVALIPGIAFGADDHVRASYATDMTTIDRGMDRIAQFLRSRLG
;
A
#
# COMPACT_ATOMS: atom_id res chain seq x y z
N MET A 1 14.91 -5.79 7.52
CA MET A 1 14.43 -5.37 8.85
C MET A 1 12.98 -5.81 9.09
N THR A 2 11.98 -5.34 8.36
CA THR A 2 10.56 -5.76 8.52
C THR A 2 10.35 -7.27 8.39
N LEU A 3 11.01 -7.92 7.43
CA LEU A 3 10.96 -9.38 7.24
C LEU A 3 11.61 -10.16 8.39
N ALA A 4 12.59 -9.60 9.09
CA ALA A 4 13.28 -10.30 10.18
C ALA A 4 12.37 -10.49 11.40
N ILE A 5 11.65 -9.44 11.82
CA ILE A 5 10.69 -9.52 12.94
C ILE A 5 9.52 -10.44 12.61
N ASP A 6 8.96 -10.31 11.40
CA ASP A 6 7.88 -11.19 10.96
C ASP A 6 8.34 -12.67 10.91
N THR A 7 9.54 -12.93 10.40
CA THR A 7 10.13 -14.28 10.37
C THR A 7 10.34 -14.83 11.78
N LYS A 8 10.87 -14.00 12.72
CA LYS A 8 11.06 -14.38 14.12
C LYS A 8 9.71 -14.70 14.78
N ALA A 9 8.71 -13.85 14.61
CA ALA A 9 7.36 -14.06 15.13
C ALA A 9 6.71 -15.34 14.59
N LYS A 10 6.84 -15.61 13.28
CA LYS A 10 6.37 -16.85 12.65
C LYS A 10 7.13 -18.09 13.17
N GLY A 11 8.43 -17.97 13.39
CA GLY A 11 9.24 -19.02 14.04
C GLY A 11 8.72 -19.34 15.43
N MET A 12 8.54 -18.33 16.27
CA MET A 12 8.00 -18.48 17.64
C MET A 12 6.61 -19.15 17.63
N LYS A 13 5.71 -18.73 16.74
CA LYS A 13 4.37 -19.37 16.59
C LYS A 13 4.49 -20.84 16.22
N ARG A 14 5.39 -21.20 15.29
CA ARG A 14 5.65 -22.60 14.90
C ARG A 14 6.18 -23.44 16.07
N ASP A 15 6.95 -22.83 16.96
CA ASP A 15 7.48 -23.44 18.17
C ASP A 15 6.46 -23.48 19.33
N GLY A 16 5.18 -23.14 19.05
CA GLY A 16 4.07 -23.20 20.01
C GLY A 16 3.94 -22.01 20.95
N ILE A 17 4.72 -20.94 20.72
CA ILE A 17 4.64 -19.72 21.52
C ILE A 17 3.46 -18.88 21.06
N ASP A 18 2.63 -18.43 22.02
CA ASP A 18 1.47 -17.57 21.76
C ASP A 18 1.92 -16.13 21.46
N VAL A 19 2.06 -15.80 20.18
CA VAL A 19 2.49 -14.48 19.71
C VAL A 19 1.29 -13.69 19.15
N CYS A 20 1.05 -12.50 19.69
CA CYS A 20 0.16 -11.51 19.10
C CYS A 20 0.89 -10.77 17.97
N SER A 21 0.55 -11.06 16.72
CA SER A 21 1.27 -10.48 15.59
C SER A 21 0.45 -9.38 14.92
N PHE A 22 0.97 -8.15 14.99
CA PHE A 22 0.48 -6.97 14.25
C PHE A 22 1.45 -6.57 13.12
N SER A 23 2.40 -7.46 12.76
CA SER A 23 3.40 -7.20 11.72
C SER A 23 2.86 -7.40 10.30
N THR A 24 1.78 -8.18 10.16
CA THR A 24 1.26 -8.63 8.87
C THR A 24 0.71 -7.48 8.02
N GLY A 25 1.05 -7.47 6.75
CA GLY A 25 0.56 -6.48 5.78
C GLY A 25 -0.49 -7.04 4.83
N GLU A 26 -1.37 -7.94 5.30
CA GLU A 26 -2.43 -8.56 4.49
C GLU A 26 -3.73 -8.69 5.29
N PRO A 27 -4.90 -8.64 4.62
CA PRO A 27 -6.18 -8.94 5.24
C PRO A 27 -6.19 -10.35 5.85
N ASP A 28 -6.89 -10.52 6.96
CA ASP A 28 -7.08 -11.81 7.64
C ASP A 28 -8.33 -12.56 7.16
N PHE A 29 -8.95 -12.07 6.10
CA PHE A 29 -10.09 -12.70 5.44
C PHE A 29 -9.62 -13.63 4.32
N ASP A 30 -10.40 -14.67 4.07
CA ASP A 30 -10.26 -15.48 2.87
C ASP A 30 -10.63 -14.70 1.62
N THR A 31 -10.02 -15.04 0.48
CA THR A 31 -10.51 -14.59 -0.82
C THR A 31 -11.97 -15.01 -0.99
N PRO A 32 -12.89 -14.11 -1.38
CA PRO A 32 -14.31 -14.41 -1.56
C PRO A 32 -14.57 -15.62 -2.46
N LEU A 33 -15.61 -16.41 -2.12
CA LEU A 33 -15.88 -17.68 -2.78
C LEU A 33 -16.10 -17.54 -4.31
N HIS A 34 -16.84 -16.51 -4.75
CA HIS A 34 -17.11 -16.28 -6.17
C HIS A 34 -15.82 -16.03 -6.98
N ILE A 35 -14.83 -15.38 -6.38
CA ILE A 35 -13.51 -15.14 -6.99
C ILE A 35 -12.74 -16.47 -7.11
N LYS A 36 -12.72 -17.25 -6.04
CA LYS A 36 -12.08 -18.60 -6.04
C LYS A 36 -12.76 -19.49 -7.08
N GLN A 37 -14.09 -19.49 -7.14
CA GLN A 37 -14.85 -20.29 -8.09
C GLN A 37 -14.55 -19.95 -9.54
N ALA A 38 -14.47 -18.65 -9.88
CA ALA A 38 -14.13 -18.21 -11.23
C ALA A 38 -12.75 -18.71 -11.69
N ALA A 39 -11.76 -18.71 -10.79
CA ALA A 39 -10.44 -19.28 -11.10
C ALA A 39 -10.46 -20.82 -11.24
N ILE A 40 -11.24 -21.52 -10.41
CA ILE A 40 -11.45 -22.97 -10.51
C ILE A 40 -12.09 -23.32 -11.85
N ASP A 41 -13.10 -22.57 -12.27
CA ASP A 41 -13.80 -22.81 -13.54
C ASP A 41 -12.89 -22.50 -14.74
N ALA A 42 -12.07 -21.48 -14.64
CA ALA A 42 -11.03 -21.20 -15.64
C ALA A 42 -10.02 -22.35 -15.76
N LEU A 43 -9.56 -22.93 -14.64
CA LEU A 43 -8.71 -24.11 -14.62
C LEU A 43 -9.39 -25.30 -15.31
N LYS A 44 -10.64 -25.60 -14.96
CA LYS A 44 -11.42 -26.68 -15.58
C LYS A 44 -11.64 -26.45 -17.07
N ALA A 45 -11.76 -25.18 -17.50
CA ALA A 45 -11.88 -24.79 -18.90
C ALA A 45 -10.53 -24.79 -19.67
N GLY A 46 -9.45 -25.23 -19.05
CA GLY A 46 -8.14 -25.34 -19.69
C GLY A 46 -7.41 -24.01 -19.90
N LYS A 47 -7.73 -22.96 -19.11
CA LYS A 47 -7.04 -21.65 -19.14
C LYS A 47 -5.68 -21.73 -18.46
N THR A 48 -4.81 -22.62 -18.95
CA THR A 48 -3.52 -22.97 -18.34
C THR A 48 -2.32 -22.71 -19.26
N ARG A 49 -2.55 -22.07 -20.39
CA ARG A 49 -1.54 -21.72 -21.39
C ARG A 49 -1.11 -20.26 -21.27
N TYR A 50 -0.04 -19.90 -21.95
CA TYR A 50 0.39 -18.51 -22.05
C TYR A 50 -0.73 -17.63 -22.61
N GLY A 51 -0.94 -16.49 -21.94
CA GLY A 51 -1.77 -15.39 -22.41
C GLY A 51 -0.93 -14.22 -22.91
N PRO A 52 -1.55 -13.10 -23.29
CA PRO A 52 -0.83 -11.88 -23.64
C PRO A 52 -0.02 -11.34 -22.46
N ALA A 53 1.20 -10.87 -22.71
CA ALA A 53 2.07 -10.30 -21.67
C ALA A 53 1.41 -9.13 -20.91
N ALA A 54 0.61 -8.33 -21.62
CA ALA A 54 -0.15 -7.22 -21.03
C ALA A 54 -1.32 -7.66 -20.14
N GLY A 55 -1.67 -8.94 -20.14
CA GLY A 55 -2.81 -9.52 -19.42
C GLY A 55 -3.99 -9.88 -20.32
N GLU A 56 -4.90 -10.69 -19.77
CA GLU A 56 -6.12 -11.12 -20.46
C GLU A 56 -6.97 -9.92 -20.90
N PRO A 57 -7.44 -9.89 -22.14
CA PRO A 57 -8.23 -8.76 -22.66
C PRO A 57 -9.46 -8.44 -21.79
N GLY A 58 -10.17 -9.47 -21.32
CA GLY A 58 -11.31 -9.31 -20.42
C GLY A 58 -10.95 -8.60 -19.11
N LEU A 59 -9.81 -8.94 -18.50
CA LEU A 59 -9.35 -8.27 -17.27
C LEU A 59 -8.95 -6.81 -17.54
N ARG A 60 -8.24 -6.53 -18.63
CA ARG A 60 -7.86 -5.17 -19.00
C ARG A 60 -9.09 -4.30 -19.23
N SER A 61 -10.12 -4.83 -19.91
CA SER A 61 -11.40 -4.14 -20.11
C SER A 61 -12.15 -3.90 -18.79
N ALA A 62 -12.21 -4.89 -17.90
CA ALA A 62 -12.83 -4.75 -16.58
C ALA A 62 -12.13 -3.70 -15.72
N ILE A 63 -10.78 -3.65 -15.73
CA ILE A 63 -10.00 -2.62 -15.03
C ILE A 63 -10.26 -1.24 -15.63
N ALA A 64 -10.26 -1.09 -16.96
CA ALA A 64 -10.55 0.18 -17.61
C ALA A 64 -11.95 0.68 -17.25
N HIS A 65 -12.96 -0.20 -17.29
CA HIS A 65 -14.33 0.13 -16.88
C HIS A 65 -14.39 0.60 -15.42
N LYS A 66 -13.71 -0.09 -14.50
CA LYS A 66 -13.61 0.30 -13.07
C LYS A 66 -12.97 1.69 -12.93
N LEU A 67 -11.87 1.96 -13.63
CA LEU A 67 -11.19 3.24 -13.56
C LEU A 67 -12.07 4.38 -14.10
N GLN A 68 -12.83 4.14 -15.17
CA GLN A 68 -13.77 5.12 -15.71
C GLN A 68 -14.95 5.35 -14.78
N SER A 69 -15.63 4.30 -14.33
CA SER A 69 -16.89 4.40 -13.59
C SER A 69 -16.71 4.78 -12.12
N THR A 70 -15.64 4.29 -11.48
CA THR A 70 -15.39 4.47 -10.04
C THR A 70 -14.37 5.58 -9.75
N ASN A 71 -13.28 5.63 -10.52
CA ASN A 71 -12.18 6.58 -10.28
C ASN A 71 -12.23 7.82 -11.16
N GLN A 72 -13.16 7.89 -12.13
CA GLN A 72 -13.29 9.01 -13.09
C GLN A 72 -12.01 9.25 -13.91
N LEU A 73 -11.25 8.20 -14.17
CA LEU A 73 -10.05 8.22 -14.99
C LEU A 73 -10.34 7.60 -16.36
N PRO A 74 -10.21 8.33 -17.49
CA PRO A 74 -10.70 7.93 -18.80
C PRO A 74 -9.78 6.94 -19.54
N TYR A 75 -9.11 6.04 -18.80
CA TYR A 75 -8.27 5.01 -19.41
C TYR A 75 -9.08 4.00 -20.21
N GLN A 76 -8.50 3.57 -21.34
CA GLN A 76 -9.00 2.46 -22.15
C GLN A 76 -8.21 1.18 -21.85
N SER A 77 -8.65 0.04 -22.38
CA SER A 77 -7.97 -1.24 -22.16
C SER A 77 -6.50 -1.23 -22.60
N GLU A 78 -6.16 -0.46 -23.62
CA GLU A 78 -4.79 -0.29 -24.14
C GLU A 78 -3.87 0.43 -23.15
N ASN A 79 -4.43 1.25 -22.27
CA ASN A 79 -3.71 1.95 -21.20
C ASN A 79 -3.43 1.07 -19.97
N ILE A 80 -3.87 -0.19 -19.97
CA ILE A 80 -3.77 -1.10 -18.83
C ILE A 80 -2.77 -2.22 -19.10
N LEU A 81 -1.91 -2.47 -18.12
CA LEU A 81 -1.03 -3.64 -18.09
C LEU A 81 -1.18 -4.37 -16.77
N VAL A 82 -1.52 -5.64 -16.83
CA VAL A 82 -1.66 -6.52 -15.66
C VAL A 82 -0.28 -7.01 -15.22
N THR A 83 -0.01 -6.96 -13.92
CA THR A 83 1.30 -7.27 -13.32
C THR A 83 1.20 -8.34 -12.23
N ASN A 84 2.34 -8.94 -11.85
CA ASN A 84 2.41 -9.92 -10.77
C ASN A 84 2.29 -9.27 -9.37
N GLY A 85 1.15 -8.58 -9.14
CA GLY A 85 0.83 -7.78 -7.96
C GLY A 85 1.33 -6.35 -8.04
N GLY A 86 0.83 -5.47 -7.15
CA GLY A 86 1.19 -4.05 -7.10
C GLY A 86 2.69 -3.79 -6.90
N LYS A 87 3.41 -4.68 -6.21
CA LYS A 87 4.88 -4.56 -6.10
C LYS A 87 5.56 -4.65 -7.47
N HIS A 88 5.11 -5.54 -8.33
CA HIS A 88 5.66 -5.70 -9.67
C HIS A 88 5.26 -4.53 -10.59
N SER A 89 4.07 -3.93 -10.40
CA SER A 89 3.70 -2.72 -11.13
C SER A 89 4.68 -1.57 -10.85
N LEU A 90 4.95 -1.31 -9.57
CA LEU A 90 5.88 -0.27 -9.13
C LEU A 90 7.32 -0.54 -9.59
N PHE A 91 7.78 -1.78 -9.47
CA PHE A 91 9.11 -2.19 -9.93
C PHE A 91 9.29 -1.95 -11.43
N ASN A 92 8.31 -2.36 -12.24
CA ASN A 92 8.34 -2.15 -13.69
C ASN A 92 8.28 -0.67 -14.07
N ILE A 93 7.50 0.15 -13.36
CA ILE A 93 7.46 1.60 -13.55
C ILE A 93 8.85 2.21 -13.31
N MET A 94 9.51 1.85 -12.20
CA MET A 94 10.85 2.36 -11.91
C MET A 94 11.85 1.98 -12.99
N LEU A 95 11.88 0.70 -13.41
CA LEU A 95 12.79 0.24 -14.45
C LEU A 95 12.51 0.85 -15.84
N ALA A 96 11.28 1.29 -16.10
CA ALA A 96 10.91 1.88 -17.40
C ALA A 96 11.15 3.39 -17.46
N LEU A 97 11.23 4.09 -16.31
CA LEU A 97 11.27 5.55 -16.28
C LEU A 97 12.55 6.13 -15.69
N ILE A 98 13.25 5.39 -14.84
CA ILE A 98 14.36 5.91 -14.05
C ILE A 98 15.68 5.47 -14.65
N ASP A 99 16.50 6.45 -14.94
CA ASP A 99 17.88 6.29 -15.40
C ASP A 99 18.88 6.69 -14.31
N LEU A 100 20.15 6.39 -14.57
CA LEU A 100 21.24 6.73 -13.66
C LEU A 100 21.33 8.25 -13.44
N GLY A 101 21.15 8.67 -12.19
CA GLY A 101 21.20 10.07 -11.77
C GLY A 101 19.84 10.75 -11.67
N ASP A 102 18.76 10.12 -12.11
CA ASP A 102 17.40 10.60 -11.88
C ASP A 102 17.04 10.58 -10.40
N GLU A 103 16.25 11.53 -9.96
CA GLU A 103 15.78 11.65 -8.60
C GLU A 103 14.28 11.30 -8.52
N VAL A 104 13.93 10.54 -7.46
CA VAL A 104 12.54 10.19 -7.15
C VAL A 104 12.20 10.70 -5.76
N ILE A 105 11.23 11.61 -5.68
CA ILE A 105 10.74 12.15 -4.41
C ILE A 105 9.84 11.12 -3.73
N ILE A 106 10.13 10.83 -2.46
CA ILE A 106 9.40 9.88 -1.63
C ILE A 106 9.07 10.56 -0.29
N PRO A 107 7.82 10.96 -0.05
CA PRO A 107 7.38 11.45 1.25
C PRO A 107 7.53 10.37 2.33
N ALA A 108 8.18 10.69 3.45
CA ALA A 108 8.29 9.80 4.61
C ALA A 108 7.24 10.20 5.66
N PRO A 109 6.60 9.23 6.35
CA PRO A 109 6.81 7.79 6.29
C PRO A 109 6.34 7.15 4.98
N PHE A 110 7.08 6.15 4.48
CA PHE A 110 6.87 5.52 3.18
C PHE A 110 6.84 3.99 3.27
N TRP A 111 6.25 3.32 2.29
CA TRP A 111 6.39 1.87 2.19
C TRP A 111 7.83 1.46 1.86
N VAL A 112 8.37 0.56 2.65
CA VAL A 112 9.79 0.16 2.69
C VAL A 112 10.42 -0.22 1.35
N SER A 113 9.60 -0.58 0.34
CA SER A 113 10.11 -1.01 -0.97
C SER A 113 10.37 0.16 -1.92
N TYR A 114 9.82 1.35 -1.70
CA TYR A 114 10.00 2.45 -2.65
C TYR A 114 11.46 2.87 -2.83
N PRO A 115 12.22 3.18 -1.77
CA PRO A 115 13.61 3.58 -1.94
C PRO A 115 14.46 2.49 -2.59
N GLU A 116 14.19 1.24 -2.26
CA GLU A 116 14.97 0.12 -2.80
C GLU A 116 14.69 -0.12 -4.29
N MET A 117 13.44 0.06 -4.74
CA MET A 117 13.10 -0.01 -6.16
C MET A 117 13.75 1.11 -6.98
N VAL A 118 13.78 2.33 -6.44
CA VAL A 118 14.46 3.46 -7.06
C VAL A 118 15.96 3.18 -7.23
N LYS A 119 16.62 2.70 -6.15
CA LYS A 119 18.05 2.34 -6.20
C LYS A 119 18.34 1.22 -7.21
N LEU A 120 17.47 0.19 -7.25
CA LEU A 120 17.60 -0.92 -8.20
C LEU A 120 17.45 -0.47 -9.66
N ALA A 121 16.69 0.58 -9.92
CA ALA A 121 16.58 1.21 -11.23
C ALA A 121 17.74 2.16 -11.57
N GLY A 122 18.68 2.40 -10.64
CA GLY A 122 19.79 3.31 -10.81
C GLY A 122 19.54 4.75 -10.37
N GLY A 123 18.33 5.05 -9.88
CA GLY A 123 17.94 6.38 -9.42
C GLY A 123 18.33 6.68 -7.97
N THR A 124 18.15 7.92 -7.58
CA THR A 124 18.40 8.44 -6.24
C THR A 124 17.07 8.72 -5.53
N PRO A 125 16.73 8.01 -4.44
CA PRO A 125 15.55 8.35 -3.64
C PRO A 125 15.78 9.64 -2.84
N VAL A 126 14.94 10.65 -3.06
CA VAL A 126 14.91 11.91 -2.32
C VAL A 126 13.83 11.80 -1.25
N ILE A 127 14.24 11.49 -0.02
CA ILE A 127 13.33 11.29 1.09
C ILE A 127 12.95 12.66 1.68
N VAL A 128 11.63 12.96 1.68
CA VAL A 128 11.09 14.20 2.25
C VAL A 128 10.37 13.88 3.56
N PRO A 129 10.93 14.24 4.72
CA PRO A 129 10.27 14.03 6.01
C PRO A 129 8.97 14.82 6.09
N THR A 130 7.93 14.17 6.61
CA THR A 130 6.65 14.83 6.94
C THR A 130 6.37 14.73 8.43
N SER A 131 5.42 15.52 8.92
CA SER A 131 5.14 15.59 10.36
C SER A 131 3.71 15.17 10.71
N PRO A 132 3.44 14.81 11.99
CA PRO A 132 2.09 14.53 12.48
C PRO A 132 1.12 15.70 12.28
N GLU A 133 1.59 16.96 12.38
CA GLU A 133 0.78 18.18 12.18
C GLU A 133 0.28 18.26 10.73
N ALA A 134 1.10 17.84 9.77
CA ALA A 134 0.70 17.69 8.36
C ALA A 134 0.01 16.33 8.09
N ARG A 135 -0.34 15.56 9.15
CA ARG A 135 -0.90 14.22 9.05
C ARG A 135 -0.04 13.28 8.20
N TYR A 136 1.28 13.36 8.33
CA TYR A 136 2.27 12.59 7.55
C TYR A 136 2.09 12.70 6.03
N LYS A 137 1.66 13.87 5.54
CA LYS A 137 1.49 14.17 4.11
C LYS A 137 2.48 15.24 3.69
N ILE A 138 3.05 15.11 2.48
CA ILE A 138 3.92 16.16 1.92
C ILE A 138 3.09 17.42 1.64
N THR A 139 3.63 18.56 1.99
CA THR A 139 3.02 19.87 1.69
C THR A 139 3.53 20.41 0.34
N PRO A 140 2.78 21.32 -0.32
CA PRO A 140 3.26 21.98 -1.55
C PRO A 140 4.62 22.65 -1.39
N ALA A 141 4.88 23.28 -0.26
CA ALA A 141 6.15 23.94 0.02
C ALA A 141 7.32 22.96 0.14
N GLN A 142 7.10 21.82 0.79
CA GLN A 142 8.10 20.75 0.89
C GLN A 142 8.37 20.11 -0.49
N LEU A 143 7.32 19.90 -1.28
CA LEU A 143 7.46 19.38 -2.63
C LEU A 143 8.26 20.33 -3.53
N GLU A 144 7.91 21.62 -3.54
CA GLU A 144 8.64 22.63 -4.31
C GLU A 144 10.12 22.69 -3.93
N ALA A 145 10.42 22.64 -2.64
CA ALA A 145 11.80 22.67 -2.13
C ALA A 145 12.61 21.40 -2.47
N ALA A 146 11.94 20.25 -2.70
CA ALA A 146 12.58 18.99 -3.01
C ALA A 146 12.84 18.79 -4.51
N ILE A 147 12.15 19.53 -5.38
CA ILE A 147 12.29 19.40 -6.84
C ILE A 147 13.61 20.02 -7.29
N THR A 148 14.37 19.26 -8.09
CA THR A 148 15.58 19.68 -8.78
C THR A 148 15.46 19.42 -10.29
N PRO A 149 16.41 19.89 -11.13
CA PRO A 149 16.44 19.52 -12.56
C PRO A 149 16.59 18.01 -12.83
N LYS A 150 16.93 17.21 -11.81
CA LYS A 150 17.06 15.75 -11.89
C LYS A 150 15.79 15.03 -11.44
N THR A 151 14.84 15.73 -10.85
CA THR A 151 13.61 15.11 -10.34
C THR A 151 12.74 14.62 -11.48
N LYS A 152 12.60 13.30 -11.58
CA LYS A 152 11.82 12.61 -12.60
C LYS A 152 10.42 12.26 -12.12
N LEU A 153 10.31 11.83 -10.83
CA LEU A 153 9.12 11.17 -10.34
C LEU A 153 8.83 11.55 -8.88
N LEU A 154 7.54 11.70 -8.57
CA LEU A 154 7.00 11.73 -7.22
C LEU A 154 6.21 10.43 -6.98
N ILE A 155 6.40 9.76 -5.83
CA ILE A 155 5.55 8.65 -5.40
C ILE A 155 4.54 9.17 -4.39
N LEU A 156 3.25 9.06 -4.70
CA LEU A 156 2.13 9.29 -3.78
C LEU A 156 1.44 7.98 -3.47
N ASN A 157 1.35 7.64 -2.17
CA ASN A 157 0.60 6.49 -1.69
C ASN A 157 -0.59 6.95 -0.85
N SER A 158 -1.80 6.78 -1.36
CA SER A 158 -3.05 7.21 -0.72
C SER A 158 -4.17 6.20 -0.99
N PRO A 159 -4.74 5.57 0.07
CA PRO A 159 -4.33 5.60 1.48
C PRO A 159 -2.92 5.06 1.71
N SER A 160 -2.21 5.65 2.67
CA SER A 160 -0.78 5.38 2.89
C SER A 160 -0.52 4.12 3.73
N ASN A 161 0.52 3.40 3.38
CA ASN A 161 1.24 2.48 4.26
C ASN A 161 2.58 3.15 4.62
N PRO A 162 2.85 3.51 5.91
CA PRO A 162 2.29 2.90 7.12
C PRO A 162 1.19 3.70 7.82
N THR A 163 0.88 4.93 7.40
CA THR A 163 0.14 5.90 8.23
C THR A 163 -1.38 5.78 8.17
N GLY A 164 -1.92 5.20 7.09
CA GLY A 164 -3.35 5.18 6.82
C GLY A 164 -3.96 6.52 6.44
N MET A 165 -3.13 7.56 6.21
CA MET A 165 -3.62 8.88 5.84
C MET A 165 -4.02 8.94 4.37
N VAL A 166 -5.02 9.78 4.08
CA VAL A 166 -5.58 10.01 2.75
C VAL A 166 -5.42 11.49 2.39
N TYR A 167 -4.97 11.77 1.18
CA TYR A 167 -4.94 13.12 0.66
C TYR A 167 -6.35 13.58 0.27
N SER A 168 -6.76 14.74 0.75
CA SER A 168 -8.01 15.38 0.34
C SER A 168 -7.91 15.95 -1.07
N PRO A 169 -9.06 16.20 -1.76
CA PRO A 169 -9.07 16.86 -3.06
C PRO A 169 -8.34 18.20 -3.07
N THR A 170 -8.47 18.99 -2.01
CA THR A 170 -7.80 20.30 -1.87
C THR A 170 -6.28 20.14 -1.78
N GLU A 171 -5.79 19.16 -1.00
CA GLU A 171 -4.35 18.89 -0.88
C GLU A 171 -3.78 18.38 -2.21
N LEU A 172 -4.48 17.49 -2.90
CA LEU A 172 -4.05 17.00 -4.22
C LEU A 172 -4.03 18.13 -5.26
N SER A 173 -5.02 19.03 -5.26
CA SER A 173 -5.04 20.19 -6.13
C SER A 173 -3.85 21.13 -5.88
N ALA A 174 -3.49 21.34 -4.62
CA ALA A 174 -2.34 22.18 -4.26
C ALA A 174 -1.00 21.52 -4.67
N LEU A 175 -0.87 20.20 -4.54
CA LEU A 175 0.31 19.46 -5.05
C LEU A 175 0.36 19.48 -6.58
N ALA A 176 -0.78 19.30 -7.26
CA ALA A 176 -0.87 19.36 -8.72
C ALA A 176 -0.38 20.69 -9.28
N GLN A 177 -0.70 21.84 -8.62
CA GLN A 177 -0.18 23.15 -9.00
C GLN A 177 1.34 23.23 -8.94
N VAL A 178 1.99 22.56 -7.98
CA VAL A 178 3.44 22.46 -7.92
C VAL A 178 3.96 21.61 -9.07
N ILE A 179 3.43 20.39 -9.20
CA ILE A 179 3.89 19.40 -10.20
C ILE A 179 3.80 19.97 -11.62
N LEU A 180 2.73 20.69 -11.94
CA LEU A 180 2.50 21.23 -13.28
C LEU A 180 3.45 22.37 -13.67
N ARG A 181 4.13 23.01 -12.70
CA ARG A 181 5.20 23.98 -12.99
C ARG A 181 6.53 23.33 -13.38
N HIS A 182 6.65 22.04 -13.15
CA HIS A 182 7.86 21.26 -13.39
C HIS A 182 7.56 20.07 -14.31
N GLU A 183 8.60 19.38 -14.81
CA GLU A 183 8.45 18.19 -15.66
C GLU A 183 8.47 16.88 -14.84
N VAL A 184 7.73 16.87 -13.72
CA VAL A 184 7.68 15.72 -12.80
C VAL A 184 6.46 14.86 -13.11
N MET A 185 6.69 13.54 -13.22
CA MET A 185 5.63 12.53 -13.29
C MET A 185 5.20 12.11 -11.89
N VAL A 186 4.00 11.53 -11.75
CA VAL A 186 3.49 11.02 -10.48
C VAL A 186 3.14 9.54 -10.60
N VAL A 187 3.68 8.71 -9.73
CA VAL A 187 3.12 7.39 -9.46
C VAL A 187 2.13 7.52 -8.31
N SER A 188 0.85 7.28 -8.60
CA SER A 188 -0.22 7.18 -7.62
C SER A 188 -0.41 5.71 -7.24
N ASP A 189 0.12 5.32 -6.07
CA ASP A 189 -0.11 3.99 -5.50
C ASP A 189 -1.41 3.99 -4.71
N GLU A 190 -2.45 3.40 -5.31
CA GLU A 190 -3.83 3.42 -4.82
C GLU A 190 -4.29 2.04 -4.32
N ILE A 191 -3.36 1.17 -3.92
CA ILE A 191 -3.63 -0.23 -3.54
C ILE A 191 -4.66 -0.37 -2.41
N TYR A 192 -4.86 0.66 -1.58
CA TYR A 192 -5.80 0.69 -0.47
C TYR A 192 -7.07 1.50 -0.75
N GLU A 193 -7.34 1.93 -1.98
CA GLU A 193 -8.44 2.83 -2.35
C GLU A 193 -9.84 2.39 -1.89
N ARG A 194 -10.07 1.09 -1.69
CA ARG A 194 -11.35 0.53 -1.23
C ARG A 194 -11.45 0.42 0.29
N LEU A 195 -10.37 0.69 1.01
CA LEU A 195 -10.32 0.61 2.47
C LEU A 195 -10.28 2.03 3.04
N LEU A 196 -11.45 2.66 3.09
CA LEU A 196 -11.66 4.04 3.52
C LEU A 196 -12.70 4.08 4.63
N TYR A 197 -12.51 4.95 5.61
CA TYR A 197 -13.33 5.02 6.82
C TYR A 197 -14.02 6.37 6.98
N ASP A 198 -15.07 6.39 7.79
CA ASP A 198 -15.79 7.59 8.26
C ASP A 198 -16.25 8.51 7.10
N GLY A 199 -16.62 7.92 5.95
CA GLY A 199 -17.05 8.68 4.77
C GLY A 199 -15.91 9.39 4.02
N THR A 200 -14.66 9.10 4.34
CA THR A 200 -13.51 9.61 3.59
C THR A 200 -13.63 9.21 2.13
N GLN A 201 -13.46 10.19 1.24
CA GLN A 201 -13.41 9.96 -0.21
C GLN A 201 -11.97 10.06 -0.69
N GLN A 202 -11.56 9.07 -1.46
CA GLN A 202 -10.31 9.16 -2.21
C GLN A 202 -10.61 9.54 -3.64
N ILE A 203 -9.84 10.49 -4.15
CA ILE A 203 -9.73 10.75 -5.59
C ILE A 203 -8.29 10.49 -6.03
N SER A 204 -8.10 10.15 -7.29
CA SER A 204 -6.77 10.09 -7.89
C SER A 204 -6.27 11.50 -8.21
N ILE A 205 -4.98 11.76 -8.06
CA ILE A 205 -4.39 13.04 -8.49
C ILE A 205 -4.56 13.26 -10.00
N GLY A 206 -4.66 12.18 -10.79
CA GLY A 206 -4.93 12.25 -12.22
C GLY A 206 -6.31 12.82 -12.59
N THR A 207 -7.24 12.97 -11.64
CA THR A 207 -8.56 13.58 -11.91
C THR A 207 -8.57 15.09 -11.73
N ILE A 208 -7.48 15.70 -11.26
CA ILE A 208 -7.43 17.14 -10.94
C ILE A 208 -7.51 18.00 -12.22
N SER A 209 -6.83 17.60 -13.29
CA SER A 209 -6.90 18.25 -14.60
C SER A 209 -6.44 17.27 -15.70
N PRO A 210 -6.73 17.56 -16.98
CA PRO A 210 -6.21 16.79 -18.11
C PRO A 210 -4.68 16.70 -18.12
N GLU A 211 -3.97 17.78 -17.80
CA GLU A 211 -2.51 17.81 -17.76
C GLU A 211 -1.97 16.93 -16.61
N MET A 212 -2.67 16.87 -15.47
CA MET A 212 -2.30 15.95 -14.39
C MET A 212 -2.59 14.50 -14.76
N PHE A 213 -3.66 14.23 -15.51
CA PHE A 213 -3.93 12.89 -16.02
C PHE A 213 -2.78 12.37 -16.88
N ASP A 214 -2.25 13.19 -17.79
CA ASP A 214 -1.12 12.83 -18.66
C ASP A 214 0.17 12.56 -17.89
N ARG A 215 0.33 13.16 -16.70
CA ARG A 215 1.49 12.98 -15.82
C ARG A 215 1.32 11.91 -14.74
N THR A 216 0.14 11.32 -14.64
CA THR A 216 -0.17 10.33 -13.59
C THR A 216 -0.07 8.91 -14.10
N ILE A 217 0.59 8.07 -13.30
CA ILE A 217 0.71 6.63 -13.49
C ILE A 217 0.03 5.97 -12.29
N ILE A 218 -1.01 5.21 -12.53
CA ILE A 218 -1.71 4.47 -11.48
C ILE A 218 -1.03 3.12 -11.26
N SER A 219 -0.68 2.83 -10.01
CA SER A 219 -0.33 1.49 -9.54
C SER A 219 -1.40 1.00 -8.59
N ASN A 220 -2.00 -0.15 -8.87
CA ASN A 220 -3.07 -0.70 -8.04
C ASN A 220 -3.13 -2.23 -8.17
N GLY A 221 -4.10 -2.88 -7.53
CA GLY A 221 -4.28 -4.33 -7.61
C GLY A 221 -5.41 -4.85 -6.74
N PHE A 222 -5.46 -6.17 -6.63
CA PHE A 222 -6.58 -6.90 -6.02
C PHE A 222 -6.27 -7.36 -4.59
N ALA A 223 -4.99 -7.28 -4.19
CA ALA A 223 -4.46 -7.89 -2.99
C ALA A 223 -5.17 -7.46 -1.70
N LYS A 224 -5.59 -6.17 -1.60
CA LYS A 224 -6.10 -5.60 -0.35
C LYS A 224 -7.62 -5.57 -0.31
N ALA A 225 -8.25 -5.07 -1.38
CA ALA A 225 -9.70 -4.97 -1.46
C ALA A 225 -10.42 -6.32 -1.48
N TYR A 226 -9.76 -7.37 -1.97
CA TYR A 226 -10.39 -8.68 -2.19
C TYR A 226 -9.66 -9.83 -1.48
N SER A 227 -8.78 -9.53 -0.53
CA SER A 227 -7.99 -10.56 0.19
C SER A 227 -7.27 -11.53 -0.76
N MET A 228 -6.61 -10.97 -1.79
CA MET A 228 -5.95 -11.70 -2.86
C MET A 228 -4.43 -11.53 -2.82
N THR A 229 -3.81 -11.45 -1.65
CA THR A 229 -2.36 -11.22 -1.53
C THR A 229 -1.53 -12.31 -2.19
N GLY A 230 -1.92 -13.57 -2.01
CA GLY A 230 -1.26 -14.76 -2.58
C GLY A 230 -1.51 -14.94 -4.08
N TRP A 231 -2.51 -14.31 -4.68
CA TRP A 231 -2.84 -14.44 -6.11
C TRP A 231 -1.85 -13.71 -7.02
N ARG A 232 -1.16 -12.73 -6.48
CA ARG A 232 -0.16 -11.93 -7.21
C ARG A 232 -0.74 -11.28 -8.46
N ILE A 233 -1.83 -10.52 -8.33
CA ILE A 233 -2.44 -9.75 -9.42
C ILE A 233 -2.50 -8.27 -9.05
N GLY A 234 -1.95 -7.43 -9.91
CA GLY A 234 -2.00 -5.98 -9.86
C GLY A 234 -2.04 -5.42 -11.27
N TYR A 235 -1.99 -4.11 -11.39
CA TYR A 235 -1.96 -3.46 -12.69
C TYR A 235 -1.30 -2.08 -12.64
N VAL A 236 -0.83 -1.66 -13.81
CA VAL A 236 -0.44 -0.28 -14.13
C VAL A 236 -1.47 0.30 -15.08
N ALA A 237 -1.86 1.55 -14.87
CA ALA A 237 -2.56 2.35 -15.88
C ALA A 237 -1.78 3.64 -16.14
N GLY A 238 -1.64 4.01 -17.41
CA GLY A 238 -0.87 5.18 -17.82
C GLY A 238 -0.98 5.46 -19.31
N ASN A 239 -0.20 6.42 -19.79
CA ASN A 239 -0.16 6.72 -21.22
C ASN A 239 0.35 5.53 -22.05
N LEU A 240 0.00 5.49 -23.34
CA LEU A 240 0.27 4.34 -24.22
C LEU A 240 1.76 4.04 -24.40
N GLU A 241 2.61 5.06 -24.42
CA GLU A 241 4.05 4.89 -24.62
C GLU A 241 4.68 4.18 -23.42
N LEU A 242 4.34 4.64 -22.22
CA LEU A 242 4.77 4.00 -20.99
C LEU A 242 4.29 2.56 -20.90
N ILE A 243 2.99 2.31 -21.19
CA ILE A 243 2.45 0.94 -21.13
C ILE A 243 3.15 0.02 -22.14
N LYS A 244 3.49 0.50 -23.33
CA LYS A 244 4.28 -0.27 -24.30
C LYS A 244 5.69 -0.59 -23.79
N ALA A 245 6.36 0.40 -23.18
CA ALA A 245 7.70 0.21 -22.61
C ALA A 245 7.67 -0.83 -21.47
N ILE A 246 6.74 -0.69 -20.52
CA ILE A 246 6.58 -1.65 -19.42
C ILE A 246 6.19 -3.04 -19.94
N ASN A 247 5.32 -3.13 -20.95
CA ASN A 247 4.95 -4.43 -21.55
C ASN A 247 6.15 -5.12 -22.20
N THR A 248 7.01 -4.36 -22.88
CA THR A 248 8.26 -4.89 -23.44
C THR A 248 9.16 -5.44 -22.33
N LEU A 249 9.38 -4.68 -21.25
CA LEU A 249 10.13 -5.10 -20.09
C LEU A 249 9.53 -6.36 -19.45
N GLN A 250 8.22 -6.38 -19.20
CA GLN A 250 7.53 -7.51 -18.59
C GLN A 250 7.61 -8.77 -19.45
N SER A 251 7.51 -8.63 -20.78
CA SER A 251 7.62 -9.76 -21.71
C SER A 251 8.98 -10.47 -21.64
N GLN A 252 10.05 -9.76 -21.25
CA GLN A 252 11.40 -10.30 -21.12
C GLN A 252 11.73 -10.74 -19.68
N SER A 253 10.89 -10.42 -18.70
CA SER A 253 11.11 -10.78 -17.29
C SER A 253 10.19 -11.93 -16.84
N THR A 254 8.90 -11.67 -16.71
CA THR A 254 7.93 -12.61 -16.14
C THR A 254 6.91 -13.14 -17.15
N SER A 255 6.89 -12.63 -18.37
CA SER A 255 5.82 -12.86 -19.36
C SER A 255 4.45 -12.43 -18.83
N ASN A 256 3.38 -13.18 -19.13
CA ASN A 256 2.05 -12.90 -18.62
C ASN A 256 1.87 -13.30 -17.15
N VAL A 257 0.94 -12.66 -16.48
CA VAL A 257 0.45 -13.09 -15.17
C VAL A 257 -0.30 -14.40 -15.30
N CYS A 258 -0.31 -15.23 -14.24
CA CYS A 258 -1.01 -16.50 -14.21
C CYS A 258 -2.42 -16.42 -14.82
N THR A 259 -2.65 -17.13 -15.93
CA THR A 259 -3.84 -16.95 -16.77
C THR A 259 -5.13 -17.23 -16.02
N PHE A 260 -5.28 -18.40 -15.38
CA PHE A 260 -6.51 -18.74 -14.66
C PHE A 260 -6.79 -17.82 -13.46
N ALA A 261 -5.74 -17.29 -12.82
CA ALA A 261 -5.91 -16.34 -11.71
C ALA A 261 -6.52 -15.01 -12.17
N GLN A 262 -6.26 -14.57 -13.41
CA GLN A 262 -6.83 -13.36 -13.98
C GLN A 262 -8.36 -13.46 -14.14
N PHE A 263 -8.93 -14.66 -14.35
CA PHE A 263 -10.38 -14.86 -14.38
C PHE A 263 -11.02 -14.64 -13.00
N GLY A 264 -10.32 -14.99 -11.93
CA GLY A 264 -10.72 -14.62 -10.57
C GLY A 264 -10.74 -13.09 -10.37
N ALA A 265 -9.74 -12.39 -10.91
CA ALA A 265 -9.69 -10.92 -10.84
C ALA A 265 -10.80 -10.24 -11.65
N ILE A 266 -11.22 -10.80 -12.80
CA ILE A 266 -12.40 -10.35 -13.53
C ILE A 266 -13.65 -10.47 -12.64
N ALA A 267 -13.86 -11.63 -12.04
CA ALA A 267 -15.00 -11.86 -11.14
C ALA A 267 -14.97 -10.91 -9.92
N ALA A 268 -13.79 -10.56 -9.41
CA ALA A 268 -13.67 -9.58 -8.33
C ALA A 268 -14.21 -8.20 -8.71
N LEU A 269 -14.01 -7.76 -9.95
CA LEU A 269 -14.46 -6.44 -10.42
C LEU A 269 -15.93 -6.43 -10.85
N GLU A 270 -16.40 -7.51 -11.48
CA GLU A 270 -17.72 -7.56 -12.14
C GLU A 270 -18.84 -8.09 -11.24
N SER A 271 -18.51 -8.74 -10.10
CA SER A 271 -19.49 -9.26 -9.16
C SER A 271 -19.89 -8.22 -8.12
N SER A 272 -20.86 -8.59 -7.24
CA SER A 272 -21.22 -7.79 -6.07
C SER A 272 -20.01 -7.41 -5.23
N GLN A 273 -20.00 -6.19 -4.73
CA GLN A 273 -18.94 -5.65 -3.87
C GLN A 273 -19.26 -5.81 -2.36
N ASP A 274 -20.26 -6.59 -2.01
CA ASP A 274 -20.69 -6.81 -0.62
C ASP A 274 -19.56 -7.36 0.25
N CYS A 275 -18.74 -8.26 -0.31
CA CYS A 275 -17.57 -8.80 0.39
C CYS A 275 -16.55 -7.72 0.80
N VAL A 276 -16.41 -6.66 0.01
CA VAL A 276 -15.55 -5.52 0.35
C VAL A 276 -16.19 -4.70 1.47
N ALA A 277 -17.51 -4.49 1.41
CA ALA A 277 -18.24 -3.75 2.45
C ALA A 277 -18.22 -4.50 3.81
N GLU A 278 -18.39 -5.81 3.81
CA GLU A 278 -18.31 -6.65 5.02
C GLU A 278 -16.93 -6.56 5.68
N MET A 279 -15.88 -6.69 4.88
CA MET A 279 -14.49 -6.58 5.36
C MET A 279 -14.21 -5.17 5.89
N LEU A 280 -14.69 -4.13 5.19
CA LEU A 280 -14.53 -2.74 5.62
C LEU A 280 -15.22 -2.45 6.95
N ASN A 281 -16.41 -3.00 7.19
CA ASN A 281 -17.12 -2.89 8.46
C ASN A 281 -16.28 -3.48 9.61
N ALA A 282 -15.75 -4.69 9.45
CA ALA A 282 -14.92 -5.33 10.45
C ALA A 282 -13.62 -4.53 10.71
N PHE A 283 -12.98 -4.01 9.67
CA PHE A 283 -11.80 -3.16 9.82
C PHE A 283 -12.14 -1.82 10.51
N THR A 284 -13.32 -1.27 10.28
CA THR A 284 -13.77 -0.04 10.94
C THR A 284 -13.90 -0.25 12.46
N GLU A 285 -14.49 -1.34 12.90
CA GLU A 285 -14.63 -1.70 14.32
C GLU A 285 -13.24 -1.90 14.96
N ARG A 286 -12.40 -2.71 14.36
CA ARG A 286 -11.03 -3.00 14.82
C ARG A 286 -10.17 -1.74 14.90
N ARG A 287 -10.23 -0.89 13.87
CA ARG A 287 -9.54 0.41 13.85
C ARG A 287 -9.98 1.29 15.02
N ASN A 288 -11.27 1.48 15.20
CA ASN A 288 -11.80 2.34 16.25
C ASN A 288 -11.40 1.83 17.63
N HIS A 289 -11.50 0.53 17.85
CA HIS A 289 -11.13 -0.11 19.11
C HIS A 289 -9.61 0.02 19.39
N MET A 290 -8.77 -0.38 18.44
CA MET A 290 -7.32 -0.30 18.61
C MET A 290 -6.82 1.14 18.79
N TYR A 291 -7.44 2.11 18.08
CA TYR A 291 -7.15 3.53 18.24
C TYR A 291 -7.39 4.02 19.67
N GLN A 292 -8.50 3.63 20.29
CA GLN A 292 -8.83 3.98 21.67
C GLN A 292 -7.82 3.36 22.65
N LEU A 293 -7.47 2.09 22.47
CA LEU A 293 -6.51 1.39 23.34
C LEU A 293 -5.12 2.03 23.26
N ILE A 294 -4.64 2.38 22.07
CA ILE A 294 -3.34 3.02 21.87
C ILE A 294 -3.30 4.38 22.59
N ASN A 295 -4.26 5.25 22.32
CA ASN A 295 -4.27 6.60 22.90
C ASN A 295 -4.65 6.62 24.39
N GLY A 296 -5.19 5.53 24.93
CA GLY A 296 -5.36 5.29 26.37
C GLY A 296 -4.13 4.74 27.08
N THR A 297 -3.06 4.39 26.34
CA THR A 297 -1.86 3.79 26.89
C THR A 297 -0.76 4.85 27.09
N LYS A 298 -0.30 5.04 28.34
CA LYS A 298 0.77 6.01 28.66
C LYS A 298 2.03 5.75 27.82
N GLY A 299 2.57 6.79 27.22
CA GLY A 299 3.77 6.73 26.38
C GLY A 299 3.52 6.46 24.89
N LEU A 300 2.26 6.19 24.50
CA LEU A 300 1.87 5.99 23.12
C LEU A 300 0.90 7.06 22.64
N SER A 301 0.93 7.34 21.35
CA SER A 301 -0.13 8.11 20.67
C SER A 301 -0.18 7.75 19.19
N CYS A 302 -1.32 7.93 18.53
CA CYS A 302 -1.42 7.84 17.08
C CYS A 302 -2.52 8.74 16.55
N LEU A 303 -2.41 9.12 15.27
CA LEU A 303 -3.51 9.71 14.52
C LEU A 303 -4.49 8.62 14.11
N LYS A 304 -5.78 8.94 14.05
CA LYS A 304 -6.79 8.03 13.56
C LYS A 304 -6.62 7.86 12.05
N PRO A 305 -6.42 6.63 11.53
CA PRO A 305 -6.27 6.41 10.09
C PRO A 305 -7.55 6.71 9.32
N ASP A 306 -7.41 7.33 8.14
CA ASP A 306 -8.52 7.56 7.21
C ASP A 306 -8.75 6.36 6.29
N GLY A 307 -7.74 5.48 6.13
CA GLY A 307 -7.78 4.31 5.26
C GLY A 307 -6.73 3.25 5.59
N ALA A 308 -6.59 2.25 4.71
CA ALA A 308 -5.76 1.07 4.89
C ALA A 308 -6.15 0.24 6.13
N PHE A 309 -5.23 -0.47 6.75
CA PHE A 309 -5.48 -1.24 7.99
C PHE A 309 -4.28 -1.20 8.96
N TYR A 310 -3.68 0.00 9.11
CA TYR A 310 -2.50 0.23 9.95
C TYR A 310 -2.73 1.35 10.95
N MET A 311 -2.18 1.16 12.16
CA MET A 311 -1.89 2.20 13.12
C MET A 311 -0.41 2.54 13.04
N PHE A 312 -0.08 3.83 12.90
CA PHE A 312 1.29 4.33 12.97
C PHE A 312 1.45 5.03 14.31
N ILE A 313 2.06 4.31 15.25
CA ILE A 313 2.05 4.60 16.68
C ILE A 313 3.33 5.35 17.02
N ASN A 314 3.21 6.57 17.54
CA ASN A 314 4.32 7.29 18.12
C ASN A 314 4.69 6.66 19.47
N ILE A 315 5.98 6.38 19.64
CA ILE A 315 6.58 5.75 20.83
C ILE A 315 7.63 6.65 21.48
N ALA A 316 7.78 7.90 21.06
CA ALA A 316 8.80 8.83 21.59
C ALA A 316 8.70 8.96 23.13
N GLY A 317 7.48 8.90 23.67
CA GLY A 317 7.23 8.91 25.13
C GLY A 317 7.82 7.73 25.89
N THR A 318 8.34 6.70 25.21
CA THR A 318 8.99 5.52 25.84
C THR A 318 10.50 5.69 25.98
N GLY A 319 11.11 6.63 25.25
CA GLY A 319 12.56 6.82 25.21
C GLY A 319 13.36 5.73 24.47
N LEU A 320 12.67 4.77 23.82
CA LEU A 320 13.30 3.69 23.05
C LEU A 320 13.34 4.02 21.56
N SER A 321 14.36 3.52 20.84
CA SER A 321 14.32 3.44 19.38
C SER A 321 13.22 2.48 18.91
N SER A 322 12.72 2.64 17.69
CA SER A 322 11.69 1.73 17.17
C SER A 322 12.15 0.27 17.10
N LEU A 323 13.42 0.06 16.84
CA LEU A 323 14.01 -1.28 16.77
C LEU A 323 14.09 -1.92 18.15
N ASP A 324 14.64 -1.20 19.14
CA ASP A 324 14.76 -1.69 20.52
C ASP A 324 13.38 -1.94 21.14
N PHE A 325 12.41 -1.06 20.85
CA PHE A 325 11.02 -1.23 21.28
C PHE A 325 10.42 -2.53 20.74
N CYS A 326 10.54 -2.77 19.44
CA CYS A 326 9.97 -3.96 18.79
C CYS A 326 10.67 -5.25 19.26
N ASP A 327 11.99 -5.26 19.39
CA ASP A 327 12.75 -6.43 19.80
C ASP A 327 12.49 -6.79 21.28
N ALA A 328 12.45 -5.80 22.17
CA ALA A 328 12.12 -6.00 23.57
C ALA A 328 10.67 -6.48 23.74
N LEU A 329 9.72 -5.83 23.08
CA LEU A 329 8.31 -6.20 23.14
C LEU A 329 8.05 -7.63 22.63
N LEU A 330 8.68 -8.03 21.53
CA LEU A 330 8.57 -9.40 21.01
C LEU A 330 9.17 -10.43 21.96
N SER A 331 10.32 -10.11 22.56
CA SER A 331 11.04 -11.04 23.43
C SER A 331 10.37 -11.20 24.80
N GLU A 332 9.88 -10.11 25.38
CA GLU A 332 9.36 -10.10 26.76
C GLU A 332 7.84 -10.35 26.83
N GLN A 333 7.10 -9.91 25.82
CA GLN A 333 5.63 -9.94 25.82
C GLN A 333 5.02 -10.67 24.62
N GLN A 334 5.84 -11.22 23.75
CA GLN A 334 5.39 -11.97 22.56
C GLN A 334 4.41 -11.16 21.68
N VAL A 335 4.70 -9.86 21.50
CA VAL A 335 3.95 -8.99 20.57
C VAL A 335 4.88 -8.54 19.44
N ALA A 336 4.47 -8.77 18.21
CA ALA A 336 5.23 -8.41 17.02
C ALA A 336 4.66 -7.15 16.36
N LEU A 337 5.47 -6.10 16.26
CA LEU A 337 5.23 -4.85 15.54
C LEU A 337 6.31 -4.64 14.48
N ILE A 338 6.12 -3.67 13.59
CA ILE A 338 7.16 -3.29 12.62
C ILE A 338 7.80 -1.97 13.05
N PRO A 339 9.15 -1.92 13.19
CA PRO A 339 9.84 -0.71 13.61
C PRO A 339 9.71 0.41 12.56
N GLY A 340 9.48 1.62 13.05
CA GLY A 340 9.21 2.79 12.21
C GLY A 340 10.43 3.25 11.40
N ILE A 341 11.64 2.95 11.85
CA ILE A 341 12.87 3.23 11.08
C ILE A 341 12.83 2.61 9.69
N ALA A 342 12.14 1.47 9.52
CA ALA A 342 11.94 0.85 8.21
C ALA A 342 11.09 1.70 7.25
N PHE A 343 10.33 2.64 7.78
CA PHE A 343 9.48 3.58 7.05
C PHE A 343 10.05 5.01 7.06
N GLY A 344 11.24 5.20 7.63
CA GLY A 344 11.90 6.50 7.76
C GLY A 344 11.48 7.32 8.99
N ALA A 345 10.96 6.70 10.06
CA ALA A 345 10.50 7.38 11.29
C ALA A 345 10.79 6.54 12.54
N ASP A 346 11.97 6.73 13.15
CA ASP A 346 12.46 5.87 14.24
C ASP A 346 11.74 6.08 15.59
N ASP A 347 10.97 7.12 15.72
CA ASP A 347 10.11 7.42 16.88
C ASP A 347 8.70 6.82 16.77
N HIS A 348 8.47 5.93 15.80
CA HIS A 348 7.19 5.26 15.55
C HIS A 348 7.34 3.75 15.38
N VAL A 349 6.20 3.05 15.50
CA VAL A 349 6.05 1.64 15.10
C VAL A 349 4.76 1.47 14.31
N ARG A 350 4.72 0.52 13.38
CA ARG A 350 3.50 0.18 12.65
C ARG A 350 2.85 -1.07 13.23
N ALA A 351 1.56 -0.98 13.54
CA ALA A 351 0.69 -2.11 13.89
C ALA A 351 -0.40 -2.29 12.83
N SER A 352 -0.63 -3.52 12.38
CA SER A 352 -1.77 -3.87 11.54
C SER A 352 -2.94 -4.31 12.40
N TYR A 353 -4.15 -3.79 12.13
CA TYR A 353 -5.40 -4.29 12.73
C TYR A 353 -6.14 -5.28 11.83
N ALA A 354 -5.47 -5.82 10.82
CA ALA A 354 -5.95 -6.96 10.04
C ALA A 354 -5.74 -8.27 10.82
N THR A 355 -6.45 -8.41 11.94
CA THR A 355 -6.49 -9.58 12.82
C THR A 355 -7.79 -9.54 13.64
N ASP A 356 -8.11 -10.62 14.36
CA ASP A 356 -9.31 -10.69 15.19
C ASP A 356 -9.25 -9.77 16.42
N MET A 357 -10.43 -9.42 16.95
CA MET A 357 -10.57 -8.48 18.07
C MET A 357 -9.89 -9.00 19.35
N THR A 358 -9.98 -10.31 19.61
CA THR A 358 -9.34 -10.95 20.78
C THR A 358 -7.84 -10.82 20.74
N THR A 359 -7.24 -10.94 19.55
CA THR A 359 -5.79 -10.73 19.35
C THR A 359 -5.42 -9.27 19.57
N ILE A 360 -6.28 -8.31 19.16
CA ILE A 360 -6.08 -6.87 19.41
C ILE A 360 -6.07 -6.60 20.92
N ASP A 361 -7.09 -7.04 21.65
CA ASP A 361 -7.20 -6.84 23.09
C ASP A 361 -5.98 -7.40 23.83
N ARG A 362 -5.69 -8.67 23.60
CA ARG A 362 -4.57 -9.36 24.24
C ARG A 362 -3.21 -8.72 23.93
N GLY A 363 -3.00 -8.33 22.67
CA GLY A 363 -1.76 -7.67 22.27
C GLY A 363 -1.61 -6.29 22.89
N MET A 364 -2.68 -5.51 22.95
CA MET A 364 -2.66 -4.20 23.60
C MET A 364 -2.48 -4.28 25.11
N ASP A 365 -3.07 -5.27 25.77
CA ASP A 365 -2.84 -5.55 27.20
C ASP A 365 -1.37 -5.86 27.48
N ARG A 366 -0.73 -6.69 26.65
CA ARG A 366 0.69 -7.01 26.72
C ARG A 366 1.59 -5.78 26.51
N ILE A 367 1.24 -4.91 25.54
CA ILE A 367 1.93 -3.64 25.31
C ILE A 367 1.78 -2.73 26.54
N ALA A 368 0.59 -2.61 27.10
CA ALA A 368 0.36 -1.80 28.30
C ALA A 368 1.13 -2.34 29.51
N GLN A 369 1.22 -3.66 29.70
CA GLN A 369 2.03 -4.28 30.73
C GLN A 369 3.53 -3.99 30.56
N PHE A 370 4.05 -4.12 29.33
CA PHE A 370 5.44 -3.79 28.97
C PHE A 370 5.79 -2.34 29.33
N LEU A 371 4.89 -1.40 29.02
CA LEU A 371 5.12 0.01 29.29
C LEU A 371 4.98 0.37 30.77
N ARG A 372 4.04 -0.22 31.51
CA ARG A 372 3.93 -0.03 32.96
C ARG A 372 5.21 -0.43 33.70
N SER A 373 5.86 -1.50 33.29
CA SER A 373 7.12 -1.94 33.90
C SER A 373 8.29 -0.97 33.65
N ARG A 374 8.19 -0.06 32.65
CA ARG A 374 9.26 0.85 32.25
C ARG A 374 8.99 2.32 32.57
N LEU A 375 7.74 2.73 32.53
CA LEU A 375 7.35 4.13 32.69
C LEU A 375 6.75 4.44 34.08
N GLY A 376 6.54 3.42 34.90
CA GLY A 376 5.98 3.54 36.25
C GLY A 376 4.48 3.79 36.21
#